data_89e62eb4f4056166fc8e372126f945c2
#
_entry.id   89e62eb4f4056166fc8e372126f945c2
#
_cell.length_a   1.000
_cell.length_b   1.000
_cell.length_c   1.000
_cell.angle_alpha   90.00
_cell.angle_beta   90.00
_cell.angle_gamma   90.00
#
_symmetry.space_group_name_H-M   'P 1'
#
loop_
_entity.id
_entity.type
_entity.pdbx_description
1 polymer ?
#
loop_
_entity_poly.entity_id
_entity_poly.type
_entity_poly.pdbx_seq_one_letter_code
_entity_poly.pdbx_strand_id
1 'polypeptide(L)'
;MKALVVGGGGFVGPYLVKHLKEEQGMEVYVTKTEKETLDMDCSGIYNLDILELNQVVELLNKIRPDYIFHLAAQSSVAYSWKNPGLTIDVNIKGCVNLLDGIRQLDYKPRVLLIGSGEEYGHIKDGECPIVEDNVLRPGNIYAATKSCQNMLGKIYSDAYDMDVMMVRAFNHIGPNQTPVFVVADFCKQVADIENGQAEPVIYVGNLSARRDFTDVRDVVRAYAMLVKDGKRGETYNVGRGHAVAIQEILERIVALSDKDIEVRVDESKLRPVDVPIIEPDITKIRETVGWEPEIELETTLKETLEYWRRETKITP
;
A
#
# COMPACT_ATOMS: atom_id res chain seq x y z
N MET A 1 12.86 6.20 20.14
CA MET A 1 13.32 5.71 18.83
C MET A 1 12.75 6.63 17.75
N LYS A 2 13.51 6.86 16.69
CA LYS A 2 13.13 7.72 15.56
C LYS A 2 12.72 6.87 14.36
N ALA A 3 11.58 7.17 13.77
CA ALA A 3 11.13 6.56 12.53
C ALA A 3 11.07 7.60 11.40
N LEU A 4 11.53 7.23 10.21
CA LEU A 4 11.38 8.03 9.00
C LEU A 4 10.42 7.33 8.04
N VAL A 5 9.32 7.99 7.71
CA VAL A 5 8.35 7.53 6.70
C VAL A 5 8.63 8.30 5.41
N VAL A 6 9.27 7.63 4.46
CA VAL A 6 9.62 8.20 3.16
C VAL A 6 8.41 8.12 2.24
N GLY A 7 7.84 9.27 1.83
CA GLY A 7 6.63 9.34 1.01
C GLY A 7 5.34 9.17 1.81
N GLY A 8 5.24 9.82 2.96
CA GLY A 8 4.09 9.69 3.85
C GLY A 8 2.83 10.47 3.46
N GLY A 9 2.82 11.19 2.33
CA GLY A 9 1.65 11.93 1.85
C GLY A 9 0.54 11.06 1.22
N GLY A 10 0.81 9.79 0.95
CA GLY A 10 -0.15 8.86 0.38
C GLY A 10 -1.14 8.27 1.40
N PHE A 11 -2.04 7.40 0.93
CA PHE A 11 -3.11 6.79 1.72
C PHE A 11 -2.61 6.10 3.02
N VAL A 12 -1.53 5.34 2.94
CA VAL A 12 -1.00 4.55 4.07
C VAL A 12 -0.26 5.42 5.09
N GLY A 13 0.36 6.51 4.65
CA GLY A 13 1.23 7.35 5.48
C GLY A 13 0.58 7.85 6.75
N PRO A 14 -0.60 8.51 6.72
CA PRO A 14 -1.29 8.99 7.92
C PRO A 14 -1.57 7.90 8.95
N TYR A 15 -1.99 6.72 8.50
CA TYR A 15 -2.24 5.57 9.38
C TYR A 15 -0.95 5.05 10.02
N LEU A 16 0.12 4.93 9.23
CA LEU A 16 1.43 4.49 9.74
C LEU A 16 1.98 5.48 10.76
N VAL A 17 1.96 6.78 10.46
CA VAL A 17 2.44 7.82 11.38
C VAL A 17 1.68 7.80 12.70
N LYS A 18 0.35 7.72 12.63
CA LYS A 18 -0.50 7.62 13.81
C LYS A 18 -0.13 6.39 14.65
N HIS A 19 -0.05 5.21 14.04
CA HIS A 19 0.30 3.97 14.73
C HIS A 19 1.69 4.03 15.38
N LEU A 20 2.71 4.50 14.64
CA LEU A 20 4.08 4.62 15.17
C LEU A 20 4.19 5.60 16.34
N LYS A 21 3.42 6.69 16.28
CA LYS A 21 3.42 7.72 17.33
C LYS A 21 2.63 7.28 18.55
N GLU A 22 1.35 6.89 18.37
CA GLU A 22 0.42 6.64 19.46
C GLU A 22 0.64 5.28 20.12
N GLU A 23 0.84 4.22 19.31
CA GLU A 23 0.95 2.86 19.83
C GLU A 23 2.39 2.43 20.09
N GLN A 24 3.36 3.00 19.37
CA GLN A 24 4.76 2.62 19.50
C GLN A 24 5.62 3.67 20.21
N GLY A 25 5.08 4.87 20.51
CA GLY A 25 5.78 5.96 21.21
C GLY A 25 7.02 6.46 20.49
N MET A 26 7.03 6.44 19.16
CA MET A 26 8.18 6.87 18.36
C MET A 26 8.13 8.36 18.02
N GLU A 27 9.29 8.97 17.87
CA GLU A 27 9.43 10.23 17.14
C GLU A 27 9.34 9.94 15.64
N VAL A 28 8.29 10.45 14.99
CA VAL A 28 8.01 10.12 13.59
C VAL A 28 8.27 11.33 12.70
N TYR A 29 9.17 11.15 11.73
CA TYR A 29 9.50 12.12 10.69
C TYR A 29 8.95 11.64 9.36
N VAL A 30 8.47 12.57 8.53
CA VAL A 30 7.78 12.25 7.28
C VAL A 30 8.42 13.01 6.13
N THR A 31 8.53 12.38 4.97
CA THR A 31 8.87 13.12 3.73
C THR A 31 7.67 13.21 2.80
N LYS A 32 7.65 14.29 2.05
CA LYS A 32 6.72 14.56 0.96
C LYS A 32 7.45 15.20 -0.22
N THR A 33 6.83 15.21 -1.39
CA THR A 33 7.33 16.03 -2.49
C THR A 33 7.02 17.51 -2.25
N GLU A 34 7.73 18.40 -2.92
CA GLU A 34 7.48 19.86 -2.81
C GLU A 34 6.05 20.25 -3.19
N LYS A 35 5.44 19.50 -4.13
CA LYS A 35 4.09 19.77 -4.66
C LYS A 35 2.97 19.31 -3.73
N GLU A 36 3.25 18.44 -2.78
CA GLU A 36 2.25 17.94 -1.83
C GLU A 36 2.08 18.91 -0.67
N THR A 37 0.82 19.16 -0.31
CA THR A 37 0.48 19.78 0.97
C THR A 37 0.16 18.66 1.95
N LEU A 38 0.86 18.64 3.06
CA LEU A 38 0.69 17.63 4.10
C LEU A 38 0.60 18.32 5.46
N ASP A 39 -0.52 18.11 6.14
CA ASP A 39 -0.71 18.48 7.54
C ASP A 39 -0.93 17.19 8.35
N MET A 40 0.00 16.91 9.26
CA MET A 40 0.03 15.63 9.97
C MET A 40 0.70 15.83 11.33
N ASP A 41 0.11 15.27 12.37
CA ASP A 41 0.69 15.28 13.71
C ASP A 41 1.88 14.32 13.81
N CYS A 42 3.07 14.87 13.53
CA CYS A 42 4.35 14.15 13.56
C CYS A 42 5.47 15.05 14.08
N SER A 43 6.66 14.49 14.26
CA SER A 43 7.83 15.22 14.80
C SER A 43 8.47 16.18 13.79
N GLY A 44 8.21 16.00 12.50
CA GLY A 44 8.64 16.92 11.44
C GLY A 44 8.32 16.40 10.05
N ILE A 45 8.02 17.34 9.15
CA ILE A 45 7.74 17.08 7.73
C ILE A 45 8.82 17.74 6.89
N TYR A 46 9.39 16.99 5.95
CA TYR A 46 10.48 17.43 5.09
C TYR A 46 10.14 17.25 3.61
N ASN A 47 10.50 18.23 2.81
CA ASN A 47 10.51 18.04 1.35
C ASN A 47 11.68 17.14 0.98
N LEU A 48 11.45 16.15 0.14
CA LEU A 48 12.45 15.26 -0.40
C LEU A 48 12.14 14.91 -1.84
N ASP A 49 13.04 15.23 -2.75
CA ASP A 49 13.10 14.58 -4.05
C ASP A 49 13.98 13.32 -3.91
N ILE A 50 13.34 12.15 -3.91
CA ILE A 50 14.05 10.87 -3.75
C ILE A 50 14.98 10.56 -4.94
N LEU A 51 14.85 11.28 -6.06
CA LEU A 51 15.74 11.16 -7.21
C LEU A 51 17.07 11.89 -7.01
N GLU A 52 17.17 12.73 -5.98
CA GLU A 52 18.35 13.51 -5.61
C GLU A 52 19.09 12.88 -4.42
N LEU A 53 20.10 12.04 -4.71
CA LEU A 53 20.86 11.30 -3.69
C LEU A 53 21.40 12.21 -2.57
N ASN A 54 21.90 13.41 -2.91
CA ASN A 54 22.42 14.33 -1.91
C ASN A 54 21.36 14.76 -0.89
N GLN A 55 20.13 15.04 -1.34
CA GLN A 55 19.02 15.37 -0.42
C GLN A 55 18.70 14.19 0.50
N VAL A 56 18.73 12.96 -0.02
CA VAL A 56 18.53 11.74 0.78
C VAL A 56 19.59 11.64 1.86
N VAL A 57 20.87 11.76 1.50
CA VAL A 57 22.01 11.66 2.45
C VAL A 57 21.94 12.76 3.52
N GLU A 58 21.67 14.01 3.13
CA GLU A 58 21.56 15.14 4.05
C GLU A 58 20.42 14.92 5.05
N LEU A 59 19.26 14.46 4.58
CA LEU A 59 18.09 14.22 5.43
C LEU A 59 18.36 13.07 6.42
N LEU A 60 18.93 11.95 5.95
CA LEU A 60 19.25 10.81 6.80
C LEU A 60 20.26 11.20 7.90
N ASN A 61 21.30 11.97 7.58
CA ASN A 61 22.27 12.47 8.56
C ASN A 61 21.63 13.45 9.56
N LYS A 62 20.69 14.29 9.12
CA LYS A 62 19.97 15.24 9.97
C LYS A 62 19.07 14.55 10.98
N ILE A 63 18.25 13.57 10.53
CA ILE A 63 17.26 12.90 11.38
C ILE A 63 17.90 11.79 12.20
N ARG A 64 18.79 11.00 11.59
CA ARG A 64 19.39 9.78 12.14
C ARG A 64 18.32 8.79 12.63
N PRO A 65 17.42 8.31 11.71
CA PRO A 65 16.35 7.41 12.10
C PRO A 65 16.87 6.03 12.48
N ASP A 66 16.24 5.41 13.49
CA ASP A 66 16.43 4.01 13.84
C ASP A 66 15.70 3.08 12.85
N TYR A 67 14.52 3.53 12.38
CA TYR A 67 13.64 2.81 11.45
C TYR A 67 13.29 3.66 10.23
N ILE A 68 13.30 3.03 9.07
CA ILE A 68 12.93 3.68 7.79
C ILE A 68 11.84 2.84 7.10
N PHE A 69 10.72 3.49 6.77
CA PHE A 69 9.63 2.92 6.00
C PHE A 69 9.60 3.57 4.62
N HIS A 70 9.87 2.80 3.58
CA HIS A 70 9.90 3.31 2.21
C HIS A 70 8.52 3.14 1.54
N LEU A 71 7.64 4.13 1.71
CA LEU A 71 6.33 4.20 1.06
C LEU A 71 6.37 4.94 -0.28
N ALA A 72 7.39 5.77 -0.50
CA ALA A 72 7.48 6.60 -1.71
C ALA A 72 7.49 5.74 -2.97
N ALA A 73 6.44 5.85 -3.75
CA ALA A 73 6.30 5.15 -5.02
C ALA A 73 5.24 5.83 -5.89
N GLN A 74 5.39 5.69 -7.19
CA GLN A 74 4.27 5.81 -8.10
C GLN A 74 3.48 4.49 -8.06
N SER A 75 2.31 4.48 -7.40
CA SER A 75 1.56 3.26 -7.03
C SER A 75 0.41 2.88 -7.97
N SER A 76 0.04 3.76 -8.91
CA SER A 76 -1.06 3.48 -9.83
C SER A 76 -0.62 2.64 -11.03
N VAL A 77 -1.19 1.45 -11.17
CA VAL A 77 -0.97 0.58 -12.34
C VAL A 77 -1.38 1.31 -13.63
N ALA A 78 -2.54 1.97 -13.65
CA ALA A 78 -3.02 2.70 -14.83
C ALA A 78 -2.09 3.85 -15.22
N TYR A 79 -1.53 4.55 -14.23
CA TYR A 79 -0.56 5.63 -14.49
C TYR A 79 0.76 5.07 -15.02
N SER A 80 1.20 3.91 -14.56
CA SER A 80 2.47 3.30 -15.01
C SER A 80 2.48 2.97 -16.49
N TRP A 81 1.34 2.62 -17.07
CA TRP A 81 1.19 2.43 -18.51
C TRP A 81 1.35 3.72 -19.31
N LYS A 82 0.89 4.84 -18.76
CA LYS A 82 0.96 6.15 -19.42
C LYS A 82 2.32 6.82 -19.24
N ASN A 83 2.98 6.57 -18.11
CA ASN A 83 4.22 7.23 -17.70
C ASN A 83 5.25 6.22 -17.20
N PRO A 84 5.72 5.27 -18.05
CA PRO A 84 6.62 4.21 -17.63
C PRO A 84 7.97 4.73 -17.12
N GLY A 85 8.55 5.73 -17.78
CA GLY A 85 9.83 6.33 -17.39
C GLY A 85 9.79 6.90 -15.97
N LEU A 86 8.78 7.73 -15.66
CA LEU A 86 8.63 8.29 -14.32
C LEU A 86 8.39 7.20 -13.26
N THR A 87 7.63 6.15 -13.61
CA THR A 87 7.39 5.03 -12.70
C THR A 87 8.71 4.29 -12.37
N ILE A 88 9.55 4.06 -13.37
CA ILE A 88 10.88 3.45 -13.19
C ILE A 88 11.78 4.37 -12.36
N ASP A 89 11.85 5.65 -12.70
CA ASP A 89 12.69 6.60 -11.97
C ASP A 89 12.32 6.64 -10.49
N VAL A 90 11.05 6.86 -10.16
CA VAL A 90 10.61 6.97 -8.77
C VAL A 90 10.78 5.64 -8.02
N ASN A 91 10.31 4.52 -8.60
CA ASN A 91 10.24 3.26 -7.87
C ASN A 91 11.58 2.52 -7.81
N ILE A 92 12.40 2.61 -8.85
CA ILE A 92 13.69 1.90 -8.91
C ILE A 92 14.83 2.83 -8.53
N LYS A 93 15.05 3.93 -9.28
CA LYS A 93 16.15 4.86 -9.00
C LYS A 93 15.99 5.52 -7.63
N GLY A 94 14.75 5.91 -7.25
CA GLY A 94 14.47 6.45 -5.92
C GLY A 94 14.80 5.45 -4.81
N CYS A 95 14.45 4.16 -4.98
CA CYS A 95 14.81 3.10 -4.04
C CYS A 95 16.34 2.92 -3.95
N VAL A 96 17.06 2.91 -5.08
CA VAL A 96 18.53 2.84 -5.10
C VAL A 96 19.14 4.04 -4.36
N ASN A 97 18.67 5.26 -4.60
CA ASN A 97 19.16 6.44 -3.91
C ASN A 97 18.95 6.35 -2.39
N LEU A 98 17.81 5.84 -1.95
CA LEU A 98 17.56 5.62 -0.52
C LEU A 98 18.55 4.60 0.06
N LEU A 99 18.70 3.44 -0.57
CA LEU A 99 19.60 2.39 -0.10
C LEU A 99 21.08 2.82 -0.15
N ASP A 100 21.50 3.51 -1.21
CA ASP A 100 22.87 4.07 -1.30
C ASP A 100 23.10 5.21 -0.30
N GLY A 101 22.09 6.01 -0.02
CA GLY A 101 22.17 7.02 1.04
C GLY A 101 22.36 6.38 2.42
N ILE A 102 21.61 5.31 2.71
CA ILE A 102 21.73 4.55 3.96
C ILE A 102 23.13 3.89 4.06
N ARG A 103 23.64 3.35 2.96
CA ARG A 103 24.97 2.73 2.92
C ARG A 103 26.12 3.69 3.27
N GLN A 104 25.93 5.00 3.09
CA GLN A 104 26.91 6.04 3.42
C GLN A 104 26.90 6.45 4.89
N LEU A 105 25.93 5.97 5.68
CA LEU A 105 25.81 6.33 7.10
C LEU A 105 26.85 5.61 7.96
N ASP A 106 27.21 6.23 9.08
CA ASP A 106 28.09 5.67 10.11
C ASP A 106 27.35 4.78 11.13
N TYR A 107 26.05 4.53 10.91
CA TYR A 107 25.17 3.67 11.69
C TYR A 107 24.25 2.87 10.74
N LYS A 108 23.58 1.85 11.27
CA LYS A 108 22.71 0.96 10.47
C LYS A 108 21.26 1.05 10.94
N PRO A 109 20.40 1.82 10.25
CA PRO A 109 18.95 1.77 10.52
C PRO A 109 18.35 0.48 9.98
N ARG A 110 17.23 0.05 10.55
CA ARG A 110 16.41 -0.99 9.96
C ARG A 110 15.46 -0.40 8.92
N VAL A 111 15.34 -1.06 7.78
CA VAL A 111 14.62 -0.56 6.61
C VAL A 111 13.52 -1.53 6.21
N LEU A 112 12.31 -1.03 6.03
CA LEU A 112 11.19 -1.77 5.44
C LEU A 112 10.86 -1.19 4.07
N LEU A 113 11.10 -1.98 3.01
CA LEU A 113 10.71 -1.65 1.65
C LEU A 113 9.31 -2.17 1.36
N ILE A 114 8.40 -1.28 0.97
CA ILE A 114 7.02 -1.64 0.70
C ILE A 114 6.85 -2.00 -0.78
N GLY A 115 6.74 -3.31 -1.04
CA GLY A 115 6.42 -3.90 -2.33
C GLY A 115 4.91 -4.09 -2.50
N SER A 116 4.53 -5.03 -3.37
CA SER A 116 3.13 -5.25 -3.74
C SER A 116 2.85 -6.72 -4.08
N GLY A 117 1.67 -7.22 -3.77
CA GLY A 117 1.19 -8.51 -4.27
C GLY A 117 1.10 -8.58 -5.81
N GLU A 118 1.04 -7.44 -6.49
CA GLU A 118 1.12 -7.36 -7.96
C GLU A 118 2.44 -7.93 -8.53
N GLU A 119 3.50 -8.04 -7.73
CA GLU A 119 4.78 -8.64 -8.13
C GLU A 119 4.62 -10.09 -8.60
N TYR A 120 3.68 -10.84 -8.03
CA TYR A 120 3.40 -12.22 -8.42
C TYR A 120 2.79 -12.31 -9.82
N GLY A 121 2.02 -11.30 -10.22
CA GLY A 121 1.43 -11.17 -11.55
C GLY A 121 0.52 -12.34 -11.92
N HIS A 122 0.85 -13.05 -12.99
CA HIS A 122 0.06 -14.19 -13.46
C HIS A 122 0.25 -15.43 -12.56
N ILE A 123 -0.80 -15.77 -11.82
CA ILE A 123 -0.86 -16.95 -10.94
C ILE A 123 -1.40 -18.13 -11.76
N LYS A 124 -0.70 -19.25 -11.72
CA LYS A 124 -1.12 -20.49 -12.36
C LYS A 124 -2.03 -21.31 -11.44
N ASP A 125 -2.75 -22.25 -12.04
CA ASP A 125 -3.57 -23.19 -11.30
C ASP A 125 -2.71 -23.96 -10.27
N GLY A 126 -3.19 -24.00 -9.02
CA GLY A 126 -2.50 -24.65 -7.92
C GLY A 126 -1.41 -23.81 -7.21
N GLU A 127 -1.17 -22.57 -7.64
CA GLU A 127 -0.22 -21.65 -6.97
C GLU A 127 -0.89 -20.75 -5.90
N CYS A 128 -2.20 -20.84 -5.68
CA CYS A 128 -2.90 -20.22 -4.55
C CYS A 128 -3.14 -21.24 -3.42
N PRO A 129 -3.01 -20.82 -2.14
CA PRO A 129 -2.58 -19.50 -1.69
C PRO A 129 -1.10 -19.22 -2.02
N ILE A 130 -0.80 -17.93 -2.29
CA ILE A 130 0.50 -17.47 -2.78
C ILE A 130 1.49 -17.34 -1.63
N VAL A 131 2.58 -18.11 -1.66
CA VAL A 131 3.69 -18.00 -0.72
C VAL A 131 4.80 -17.09 -1.26
N GLU A 132 5.69 -16.61 -0.39
CA GLU A 132 6.76 -15.67 -0.76
C GLU A 132 7.75 -16.23 -1.80
N ASP A 133 7.90 -17.56 -1.86
CA ASP A 133 8.77 -18.25 -2.81
C ASP A 133 8.11 -18.51 -4.18
N ASN A 134 6.84 -18.13 -4.39
CA ASN A 134 6.20 -18.24 -5.68
C ASN A 134 6.96 -17.41 -6.74
N VAL A 135 7.03 -17.96 -7.96
CA VAL A 135 7.68 -17.29 -9.08
C VAL A 135 7.00 -15.98 -9.42
N LEU A 136 7.78 -14.91 -9.49
CA LEU A 136 7.29 -13.59 -9.89
C LEU A 136 7.09 -13.52 -11.41
N ARG A 137 5.90 -13.10 -11.84
CA ARG A 137 5.52 -12.93 -13.26
C ARG A 137 4.78 -11.59 -13.42
N PRO A 138 5.45 -10.46 -13.12
CA PRO A 138 4.79 -9.16 -13.13
C PRO A 138 4.14 -8.87 -14.48
N GLY A 139 2.85 -8.52 -14.45
CA GLY A 139 2.03 -8.29 -15.65
C GLY A 139 1.94 -6.84 -16.10
N ASN A 140 2.55 -5.92 -15.37
CA ASN A 140 2.53 -4.48 -15.66
C ASN A 140 3.81 -3.80 -15.18
N ILE A 141 4.01 -2.56 -15.62
CA ILE A 141 5.24 -1.79 -15.35
C ILE A 141 5.40 -1.52 -13.85
N TYR A 142 4.32 -1.15 -13.16
CA TYR A 142 4.34 -0.95 -11.71
C TYR A 142 4.80 -2.22 -10.99
N ALA A 143 4.20 -3.36 -11.30
CA ALA A 143 4.56 -4.66 -10.71
C ALA A 143 6.04 -5.00 -10.96
N ALA A 144 6.54 -4.78 -12.18
CA ALA A 144 7.95 -4.99 -12.53
C ALA A 144 8.89 -4.09 -11.69
N THR A 145 8.52 -2.81 -11.46
CA THR A 145 9.32 -1.94 -10.62
C THR A 145 9.33 -2.38 -9.15
N LYS A 146 8.21 -2.90 -8.64
CA LYS A 146 8.13 -3.43 -7.27
C LYS A 146 8.91 -4.74 -7.11
N SER A 147 8.88 -5.63 -8.11
CA SER A 147 9.74 -6.81 -8.13
C SER A 147 11.22 -6.44 -8.14
N CYS A 148 11.61 -5.42 -8.92
CA CYS A 148 12.98 -4.90 -8.93
C CYS A 148 13.38 -4.33 -7.56
N GLN A 149 12.50 -3.53 -6.93
CA GLN A 149 12.72 -3.00 -5.57
C GLN A 149 12.96 -4.11 -4.55
N ASN A 150 12.18 -5.20 -4.60
CA ASN A 150 12.33 -6.35 -3.72
C ASN A 150 13.69 -7.03 -3.93
N MET A 151 14.07 -7.28 -5.20
CA MET A 151 15.39 -7.86 -5.54
C MET A 151 16.54 -6.95 -5.07
N LEU A 152 16.44 -5.63 -5.25
CA LEU A 152 17.42 -4.68 -4.75
C LEU A 152 17.56 -4.74 -3.23
N GLY A 153 16.45 -4.78 -2.50
CA GLY A 153 16.44 -4.94 -1.05
C GLY A 153 17.24 -6.17 -0.60
N LYS A 154 17.00 -7.32 -1.26
CA LYS A 154 17.75 -8.55 -1.00
C LYS A 154 19.23 -8.42 -1.30
N ILE A 155 19.59 -7.84 -2.46
CA ILE A 155 21.00 -7.63 -2.86
C ILE A 155 21.73 -6.73 -1.87
N TYR A 156 21.12 -5.58 -1.47
CA TYR A 156 21.74 -4.67 -0.52
C TYR A 156 21.89 -5.28 0.87
N SER A 157 20.90 -6.10 1.27
CA SER A 157 21.00 -6.86 2.52
C SER A 157 22.19 -7.83 2.51
N ASP A 158 22.33 -8.61 1.44
CA ASP A 158 23.36 -9.65 1.36
C ASP A 158 24.78 -9.09 1.09
N ALA A 159 24.88 -8.14 0.15
CA ALA A 159 26.18 -7.63 -0.30
C ALA A 159 26.78 -6.57 0.63
N TYR A 160 25.94 -5.76 1.29
CA TYR A 160 26.39 -4.62 2.11
C TYR A 160 26.04 -4.76 3.60
N ASP A 161 25.53 -5.93 4.02
CA ASP A 161 25.14 -6.20 5.40
C ASP A 161 24.15 -5.17 5.97
N MET A 162 23.25 -4.69 5.12
CA MET A 162 22.20 -3.75 5.50
C MET A 162 20.99 -4.49 6.09
N ASP A 163 20.38 -3.93 7.12
CA ASP A 163 19.19 -4.52 7.77
C ASP A 163 17.93 -4.12 7.01
N VAL A 164 17.69 -4.77 5.87
CA VAL A 164 16.56 -4.51 4.98
C VAL A 164 15.59 -5.69 5.01
N MET A 165 14.32 -5.40 5.26
CA MET A 165 13.20 -6.32 5.08
C MET A 165 12.31 -5.82 3.93
N MET A 166 11.64 -6.74 3.27
CA MET A 166 10.73 -6.45 2.16
C MET A 166 9.32 -6.95 2.48
N VAL A 167 8.32 -6.23 1.99
CA VAL A 167 6.91 -6.61 2.09
C VAL A 167 6.31 -6.72 0.71
N ARG A 168 5.45 -7.72 0.48
CA ARG A 168 4.48 -7.73 -0.61
C ARG A 168 3.11 -7.50 -0.02
N ALA A 169 2.68 -6.24 -0.02
CA ALA A 169 1.37 -5.86 0.48
C ALA A 169 0.30 -6.21 -0.55
N PHE A 170 -0.73 -6.94 -0.12
CA PHE A 170 -1.93 -7.19 -0.90
C PHE A 170 -2.90 -6.00 -0.79
N ASN A 171 -4.12 -6.12 -1.35
CA ASN A 171 -4.97 -4.94 -1.37
C ASN A 171 -5.35 -4.52 0.05
N HIS A 172 -5.04 -3.30 0.39
CA HIS A 172 -5.45 -2.70 1.66
C HIS A 172 -6.45 -1.57 1.39
N ILE A 173 -7.42 -1.45 2.26
CA ILE A 173 -8.59 -0.59 2.14
C ILE A 173 -8.87 0.16 3.43
N GLY A 174 -9.62 1.24 3.34
CA GLY A 174 -10.04 2.03 4.50
C GLY A 174 -10.46 3.45 4.14
N PRO A 175 -10.93 4.22 5.12
CA PRO A 175 -11.26 5.63 4.98
C PRO A 175 -10.12 6.44 4.35
N ASN A 176 -10.46 7.45 3.56
CA ASN A 176 -9.52 8.34 2.86
C ASN A 176 -8.73 7.69 1.70
N GLN A 177 -9.04 6.46 1.30
CA GLN A 177 -8.47 5.91 0.08
C GLN A 177 -9.10 6.58 -1.15
N THR A 178 -8.28 6.91 -2.15
CA THR A 178 -8.78 7.58 -3.37
C THR A 178 -9.71 6.67 -4.18
N PRO A 179 -10.76 7.20 -4.86
CA PRO A 179 -11.74 6.41 -5.61
C PRO A 179 -11.21 5.86 -6.95
N VAL A 180 -9.89 5.84 -7.12
CA VAL A 180 -9.22 5.08 -8.18
C VAL A 180 -9.18 3.57 -7.84
N PHE A 181 -9.37 3.23 -6.56
CA PHE A 181 -9.40 1.87 -6.06
C PHE A 181 -10.83 1.39 -5.83
N VAL A 182 -11.10 0.15 -6.17
CA VAL A 182 -12.44 -0.44 -6.32
C VAL A 182 -13.37 -0.25 -5.12
N VAL A 183 -12.89 -0.46 -3.89
CA VAL A 183 -13.72 -0.32 -2.68
C VAL A 183 -14.07 1.14 -2.42
N ALA A 184 -13.10 2.03 -2.54
CA ALA A 184 -13.32 3.47 -2.39
C ALA A 184 -14.22 4.03 -3.51
N ASP A 185 -14.09 3.52 -4.75
CA ASP A 185 -14.98 3.87 -5.87
C ASP A 185 -16.43 3.45 -5.58
N PHE A 186 -16.66 2.22 -5.14
CA PHE A 186 -18.00 1.76 -4.80
C PHE A 186 -18.62 2.58 -3.66
N CYS A 187 -17.85 2.80 -2.58
CA CYS A 187 -18.33 3.61 -1.45
C CYS A 187 -18.66 5.05 -1.86
N LYS A 188 -17.82 5.65 -2.72
CA LYS A 188 -18.06 7.00 -3.23
C LYS A 188 -19.33 7.06 -4.09
N GLN A 189 -19.49 6.11 -5.03
CA GLN A 189 -20.69 6.06 -5.88
C GLN A 189 -21.97 5.91 -5.03
N VAL A 190 -21.97 5.03 -4.03
CA VAL A 190 -23.11 4.90 -3.10
C VAL A 190 -23.39 6.21 -2.36
N ALA A 191 -22.35 6.86 -1.83
CA ALA A 191 -22.50 8.12 -1.11
C ALA A 191 -23.02 9.27 -2.01
N ASP A 192 -22.56 9.35 -3.26
CA ASP A 192 -23.06 10.33 -4.25
C ASP A 192 -24.56 10.09 -4.57
N ILE A 193 -24.98 8.82 -4.73
CA ILE A 193 -26.38 8.44 -4.93
C ILE A 193 -27.24 8.81 -3.73
N GLU A 194 -26.79 8.49 -2.51
CA GLU A 194 -27.52 8.82 -1.27
C GLU A 194 -27.72 10.33 -1.10
N ASN A 195 -26.75 11.14 -1.51
CA ASN A 195 -26.81 12.59 -1.46
C ASN A 195 -27.54 13.23 -2.66
N GLY A 196 -28.04 12.42 -3.61
CA GLY A 196 -28.77 12.90 -4.80
C GLY A 196 -27.87 13.58 -5.83
N GLN A 197 -26.56 13.36 -5.79
CA GLN A 197 -25.56 13.90 -6.72
C GLN A 197 -25.37 13.00 -7.95
N ALA A 198 -25.87 11.75 -7.89
CA ALA A 198 -25.84 10.79 -8.98
C ALA A 198 -27.16 10.06 -9.12
N GLU A 199 -27.45 9.50 -10.31
CA GLU A 199 -28.54 8.56 -10.51
C GLU A 199 -28.29 7.27 -9.69
N PRO A 200 -29.34 6.50 -9.35
CA PRO A 200 -29.19 5.29 -8.54
C PRO A 200 -28.61 4.12 -9.36
N VAL A 201 -27.45 4.34 -9.94
CA VAL A 201 -26.72 3.37 -10.77
C VAL A 201 -25.24 3.37 -10.38
N ILE A 202 -24.70 2.20 -10.06
CA ILE A 202 -23.27 1.99 -9.83
C ILE A 202 -22.63 1.40 -11.09
N TYR A 203 -21.57 2.03 -11.56
CA TYR A 203 -20.79 1.57 -12.70
C TYR A 203 -19.58 0.76 -12.23
N VAL A 204 -19.45 -0.49 -12.71
CA VAL A 204 -18.47 -1.46 -12.25
C VAL A 204 -17.64 -2.04 -13.40
N GLY A 205 -16.46 -2.58 -13.07
CA GLY A 205 -15.67 -3.42 -13.99
C GLY A 205 -15.98 -4.91 -13.80
N ASN A 206 -14.94 -5.74 -13.81
CA ASN A 206 -15.05 -7.19 -13.61
C ASN A 206 -15.36 -7.51 -12.14
N LEU A 207 -16.54 -8.03 -11.86
CA LEU A 207 -16.99 -8.41 -10.52
C LEU A 207 -16.62 -9.86 -10.13
N SER A 208 -16.23 -10.72 -11.10
CA SER A 208 -15.94 -12.12 -10.82
C SER A 208 -14.56 -12.37 -10.22
N ALA A 209 -13.65 -11.41 -10.35
CA ALA A 209 -12.30 -11.52 -9.78
C ALA A 209 -12.34 -11.57 -8.24
N ARG A 210 -11.48 -12.42 -7.66
CA ARG A 210 -11.34 -12.55 -6.21
C ARG A 210 -10.03 -11.92 -5.75
N ARG A 211 -10.10 -11.11 -4.69
CA ARG A 211 -8.96 -10.38 -4.14
C ARG A 211 -8.96 -10.46 -2.62
N ASP A 212 -7.78 -10.45 -2.06
CA ASP A 212 -7.57 -10.26 -0.63
C ASP A 212 -7.70 -8.78 -0.30
N PHE A 213 -8.49 -8.45 0.72
CA PHE A 213 -8.69 -7.10 1.21
C PHE A 213 -8.43 -7.04 2.71
N THR A 214 -7.47 -6.23 3.11
CA THR A 214 -7.05 -6.03 4.50
C THR A 214 -7.30 -4.59 4.93
N ASP A 215 -7.69 -4.37 6.16
CA ASP A 215 -7.79 -3.01 6.71
C ASP A 215 -6.39 -2.37 6.75
N VAL A 216 -6.30 -1.11 6.35
CA VAL A 216 -5.03 -0.38 6.34
C VAL A 216 -4.38 -0.28 7.72
N ARG A 217 -5.18 -0.30 8.80
CA ARG A 217 -4.68 -0.27 10.20
C ARG A 217 -3.97 -1.57 10.56
N ASP A 218 -4.47 -2.71 10.11
CA ASP A 218 -3.79 -3.99 10.25
C ASP A 218 -2.49 -4.04 9.45
N VAL A 219 -2.50 -3.47 8.24
CA VAL A 219 -1.32 -3.39 7.38
C VAL A 219 -0.21 -2.55 8.01
N VAL A 220 -0.51 -1.37 8.56
CA VAL A 220 0.52 -0.55 9.21
C VAL A 220 1.02 -1.16 10.52
N ARG A 221 0.18 -1.92 11.23
CA ARG A 221 0.60 -2.74 12.38
C ARG A 221 1.60 -3.82 11.94
N ALA A 222 1.36 -4.50 10.82
CA ALA A 222 2.32 -5.44 10.23
C ALA A 222 3.67 -4.78 9.93
N TYR A 223 3.64 -3.58 9.33
CA TYR A 223 4.86 -2.84 9.01
C TYR A 223 5.66 -2.49 10.27
N ALA A 224 4.99 -2.02 11.32
CA ALA A 224 5.62 -1.69 12.59
C ALA A 224 6.24 -2.93 13.30
N MET A 225 5.57 -4.08 13.22
CA MET A 225 6.10 -5.33 13.76
C MET A 225 7.28 -5.85 12.93
N LEU A 226 7.18 -5.84 11.61
CA LEU A 226 8.24 -6.31 10.72
C LEU A 226 9.51 -5.47 10.80
N VAL A 227 9.39 -4.13 10.90
CA VAL A 227 10.60 -3.29 11.02
C VAL A 227 11.33 -3.55 12.32
N LYS A 228 10.64 -3.98 13.39
CA LYS A 228 11.25 -4.31 14.69
C LYS A 228 11.84 -5.72 14.71
N ASP A 229 11.05 -6.71 14.32
CA ASP A 229 11.31 -8.13 14.61
C ASP A 229 11.43 -8.99 13.35
N GLY A 230 11.21 -8.43 12.16
CA GLY A 230 11.39 -9.12 10.89
C GLY A 230 12.86 -9.53 10.66
N LYS A 231 13.07 -10.59 9.90
CA LYS A 231 14.42 -11.10 9.60
C LYS A 231 15.01 -10.34 8.42
N ARG A 232 16.27 -9.94 8.56
CA ARG A 232 17.05 -9.29 7.52
C ARG A 232 17.07 -10.09 6.22
N GLY A 233 16.87 -9.42 5.11
CA GLY A 233 16.90 -10.00 3.76
C GLY A 233 15.66 -10.80 3.39
N GLU A 234 14.66 -10.90 4.30
CA GLU A 234 13.46 -11.67 4.07
C GLU A 234 12.32 -10.81 3.51
N THR A 235 11.50 -11.44 2.68
CA THR A 235 10.26 -10.88 2.15
C THR A 235 9.07 -11.49 2.88
N TYR A 236 8.02 -10.70 3.12
CA TYR A 236 6.80 -11.12 3.81
C TYR A 236 5.55 -10.71 3.03
N ASN A 237 4.63 -11.64 2.84
CA ASN A 237 3.28 -11.32 2.39
C ASN A 237 2.50 -10.66 3.53
N VAL A 238 1.82 -9.55 3.22
CA VAL A 238 0.93 -8.86 4.16
C VAL A 238 -0.45 -8.76 3.50
N GLY A 239 -1.40 -9.48 4.05
CA GLY A 239 -2.77 -9.60 3.57
C GLY A 239 -3.65 -10.27 4.62
N ARG A 240 -4.95 -10.44 4.33
CA ARG A 240 -5.87 -11.13 5.22
C ARG A 240 -5.71 -12.65 5.18
N GLY A 241 -5.17 -13.18 4.06
CA GLY A 241 -5.08 -14.63 3.82
C GLY A 241 -6.39 -15.24 3.32
N HIS A 242 -7.32 -14.42 2.85
CA HIS A 242 -8.59 -14.86 2.31
C HIS A 242 -9.11 -13.94 1.21
N ALA A 243 -9.29 -14.48 0.00
CA ALA A 243 -9.79 -13.73 -1.14
C ALA A 243 -11.32 -13.72 -1.22
N VAL A 244 -11.90 -12.54 -1.39
CA VAL A 244 -13.34 -12.30 -1.54
C VAL A 244 -13.64 -11.84 -2.97
N ALA A 245 -14.79 -12.24 -3.54
CA ALA A 245 -15.19 -11.77 -4.86
C ALA A 245 -15.50 -10.27 -4.83
N ILE A 246 -15.13 -9.54 -5.88
CA ILE A 246 -15.47 -8.11 -6.00
C ILE A 246 -16.97 -7.90 -5.96
N GLN A 247 -17.74 -8.83 -6.52
CA GLN A 247 -19.20 -8.81 -6.43
C GLN A 247 -19.69 -8.83 -4.98
N GLU A 248 -19.13 -9.70 -4.14
CA GLU A 248 -19.51 -9.81 -2.73
C GLU A 248 -19.19 -8.51 -1.96
N ILE A 249 -18.06 -7.86 -2.28
CA ILE A 249 -17.73 -6.54 -1.73
C ILE A 249 -18.79 -5.51 -2.12
N LEU A 250 -19.16 -5.46 -3.40
CA LEU A 250 -20.21 -4.53 -3.89
C LEU A 250 -21.54 -4.77 -3.18
N GLU A 251 -21.98 -6.03 -3.10
CA GLU A 251 -23.25 -6.40 -2.45
C GLU A 251 -23.28 -5.98 -0.98
N ARG A 252 -22.18 -6.19 -0.25
CA ARG A 252 -22.05 -5.77 1.17
C ARG A 252 -22.10 -4.25 1.30
N ILE A 253 -21.48 -3.47 0.41
CA ILE A 253 -21.50 -2.00 0.43
C ILE A 253 -22.91 -1.49 0.10
N VAL A 254 -23.56 -2.03 -0.97
CA VAL A 254 -24.92 -1.65 -1.36
C VAL A 254 -25.92 -1.96 -0.26
N ALA A 255 -25.78 -3.09 0.44
CA ALA A 255 -26.65 -3.45 1.56
C ALA A 255 -26.57 -2.47 2.76
N LEU A 256 -25.58 -1.61 2.83
CA LEU A 256 -25.48 -0.54 3.84
C LEU A 256 -26.27 0.72 3.46
N SER A 257 -26.88 0.75 2.27
CA SER A 257 -27.70 1.85 1.76
C SER A 257 -29.18 1.49 1.73
N ASP A 258 -30.05 2.46 2.03
CA ASP A 258 -31.50 2.33 1.90
C ASP A 258 -32.01 2.61 0.47
N LYS A 259 -31.11 2.89 -0.48
CA LYS A 259 -31.44 3.19 -1.88
C LYS A 259 -31.53 1.89 -2.69
N ASP A 260 -32.49 1.86 -3.60
CA ASP A 260 -32.55 0.82 -4.65
C ASP A 260 -31.54 1.22 -5.75
N ILE A 261 -30.43 0.48 -5.85
CA ILE A 261 -29.29 0.82 -6.68
C ILE A 261 -29.10 -0.23 -7.77
N GLU A 262 -29.17 0.20 -9.01
CA GLU A 262 -28.86 -0.65 -10.17
C GLU A 262 -27.36 -0.79 -10.36
N VAL A 263 -26.88 -1.98 -10.80
CA VAL A 263 -25.46 -2.21 -11.12
C VAL A 263 -25.33 -2.36 -12.63
N ARG A 264 -24.43 -1.57 -13.24
CA ARG A 264 -24.12 -1.62 -14.68
C ARG A 264 -22.63 -1.79 -14.92
N VAL A 265 -22.27 -2.66 -15.87
CA VAL A 265 -20.88 -2.82 -16.28
C VAL A 265 -20.47 -1.63 -17.17
N ASP A 266 -19.35 -1.02 -16.84
CA ASP A 266 -18.67 -0.03 -17.65
C ASP A 266 -17.43 -0.68 -18.29
N GLU A 267 -17.48 -0.85 -19.61
CA GLU A 267 -16.40 -1.47 -20.37
C GLU A 267 -15.04 -0.76 -20.22
N SER A 268 -15.05 0.55 -19.95
CA SER A 268 -13.82 1.33 -19.73
C SER A 268 -13.10 0.96 -18.44
N LYS A 269 -13.79 0.33 -17.49
CA LYS A 269 -13.25 -0.19 -16.22
C LYS A 269 -12.71 -1.63 -16.34
N LEU A 270 -12.90 -2.30 -17.47
CA LEU A 270 -12.38 -3.63 -17.69
C LEU A 270 -10.87 -3.58 -17.96
N ARG A 271 -10.13 -4.51 -17.34
CA ARG A 271 -8.69 -4.66 -17.59
C ARG A 271 -8.46 -5.62 -18.76
N PRO A 272 -7.44 -5.36 -19.62
CA PRO A 272 -7.11 -6.26 -20.74
C PRO A 272 -6.74 -7.69 -20.29
N VAL A 273 -6.15 -7.81 -19.11
CA VAL A 273 -5.81 -9.09 -18.45
C VAL A 273 -6.19 -8.99 -16.99
N ASP A 274 -6.98 -9.92 -16.51
CA ASP A 274 -7.34 -10.03 -15.10
C ASP A 274 -7.01 -11.42 -14.57
N VAL A 275 -6.46 -11.47 -13.36
CA VAL A 275 -6.14 -12.72 -12.66
C VAL A 275 -7.38 -13.15 -11.87
N PRO A 276 -7.90 -14.38 -12.05
CA PRO A 276 -9.16 -14.80 -11.41
C PRO A 276 -9.12 -14.71 -9.87
N ILE A 277 -8.03 -15.14 -9.25
CA ILE A 277 -7.87 -15.13 -7.79
C ILE A 277 -6.46 -14.70 -7.41
N ILE A 278 -6.37 -13.82 -6.42
CA ILE A 278 -5.12 -13.42 -5.76
C ILE A 278 -5.35 -13.51 -4.25
N GLU A 279 -4.76 -14.54 -3.63
CA GLU A 279 -4.88 -14.85 -2.20
C GLU A 279 -3.51 -15.17 -1.63
N PRO A 280 -3.00 -14.38 -0.64
CA PRO A 280 -1.72 -14.66 0.00
C PRO A 280 -1.81 -15.77 1.02
N ASP A 281 -0.71 -16.52 1.16
CA ASP A 281 -0.39 -17.21 2.40
C ASP A 281 0.31 -16.23 3.34
N ILE A 282 -0.16 -16.13 4.59
CA ILE A 282 0.39 -15.25 5.63
C ILE A 282 1.10 -16.02 6.75
N THR A 283 1.37 -17.31 6.55
CA THR A 283 1.99 -18.14 7.57
C THR A 283 3.34 -17.61 8.00
N LYS A 284 4.17 -17.15 7.04
CA LYS A 284 5.51 -16.64 7.33
C LYS A 284 5.51 -15.43 8.26
N ILE A 285 4.68 -14.43 8.01
CA ILE A 285 4.60 -13.25 8.89
C ILE A 285 4.05 -13.62 10.26
N ARG A 286 3.02 -14.48 10.31
CA ARG A 286 2.44 -14.97 11.56
C ARG A 286 3.48 -15.69 12.42
N GLU A 287 4.25 -16.59 11.84
CA GLU A 287 5.29 -17.35 12.55
C GLU A 287 6.49 -16.49 12.96
N THR A 288 6.82 -15.44 12.17
CA THR A 288 8.00 -14.60 12.44
C THR A 288 7.72 -13.54 13.50
N VAL A 289 6.61 -12.83 13.41
CA VAL A 289 6.32 -11.68 14.28
C VAL A 289 4.98 -11.78 15.02
N GLY A 290 4.22 -12.89 14.86
CA GLY A 290 2.94 -13.10 15.52
C GLY A 290 1.81 -12.21 14.99
N TRP A 291 1.95 -11.65 13.78
CA TRP A 291 0.94 -10.77 13.22
C TRP A 291 -0.19 -11.56 12.55
N GLU A 292 -1.42 -11.15 12.82
CA GLU A 292 -2.65 -11.56 12.13
C GLU A 292 -3.56 -10.36 11.93
N PRO A 293 -4.41 -10.32 10.89
CA PRO A 293 -5.40 -9.26 10.74
C PRO A 293 -6.47 -9.37 11.83
N GLU A 294 -6.83 -8.25 12.46
CA GLU A 294 -7.76 -8.20 13.60
C GLU A 294 -9.08 -7.50 13.23
N ILE A 295 -9.06 -6.63 12.21
CA ILE A 295 -10.23 -5.80 11.84
C ILE A 295 -11.06 -6.54 10.80
N GLU A 296 -12.34 -6.76 11.13
CA GLU A 296 -13.26 -7.41 10.22
C GLU A 296 -13.53 -6.58 8.96
N LEU A 297 -13.68 -7.26 7.83
CA LEU A 297 -13.91 -6.63 6.52
C LEU A 297 -15.16 -5.72 6.54
N GLU A 298 -16.24 -6.17 7.17
CA GLU A 298 -17.49 -5.43 7.33
C GLU A 298 -17.28 -4.09 8.04
N THR A 299 -16.44 -4.07 9.07
CA THR A 299 -16.10 -2.84 9.80
C THR A 299 -15.39 -1.86 8.85
N THR A 300 -14.41 -2.35 8.10
CA THR A 300 -13.67 -1.51 7.15
C THR A 300 -14.56 -0.95 6.05
N LEU A 301 -15.44 -1.79 5.46
CA LEU A 301 -16.37 -1.36 4.42
C LEU A 301 -17.34 -0.28 4.94
N LYS A 302 -17.93 -0.51 6.12
CA LYS A 302 -18.81 0.46 6.76
C LYS A 302 -18.10 1.78 7.03
N GLU A 303 -16.94 1.78 7.64
CA GLU A 303 -16.19 2.99 7.95
C GLU A 303 -15.72 3.74 6.69
N THR A 304 -15.38 3.00 5.62
CA THR A 304 -15.03 3.59 4.32
C THR A 304 -16.24 4.29 3.69
N LEU A 305 -17.43 3.66 3.73
CA LEU A 305 -18.64 4.28 3.25
C LEU A 305 -19.03 5.51 4.10
N GLU A 306 -18.94 5.43 5.42
CA GLU A 306 -19.19 6.57 6.32
C GLU A 306 -18.22 7.75 6.06
N TYR A 307 -16.96 7.46 5.72
CA TYR A 307 -16.01 8.48 5.29
C TYR A 307 -16.54 9.19 4.03
N TRP A 308 -16.91 8.47 2.97
CA TRP A 308 -17.40 9.06 1.73
C TRP A 308 -18.72 9.80 1.92
N ARG A 309 -19.62 9.30 2.78
CA ARG A 309 -20.87 10.01 3.14
C ARG A 309 -20.61 11.39 3.75
N ARG A 310 -19.51 11.58 4.47
CA ARG A 310 -19.10 12.89 5.02
C ARG A 310 -18.48 13.78 3.95
N GLU A 311 -17.56 13.24 3.19
CA GLU A 311 -16.85 13.99 2.16
C GLU A 311 -17.78 14.52 1.05
N THR A 312 -18.74 13.72 0.61
CA THR A 312 -19.71 14.11 -0.42
C THR A 312 -20.72 15.15 0.07
N LYS A 313 -21.00 15.24 1.37
CA LYS A 313 -21.84 16.31 1.94
C LYS A 313 -21.14 17.67 2.00
N ILE A 314 -19.82 17.68 2.01
CA ILE A 314 -19.02 18.91 2.15
C ILE A 314 -18.76 19.55 0.78
N THR A 315 -18.87 18.79 -0.29
CA THR A 315 -18.64 19.29 -1.66
C THR A 315 -19.98 19.74 -2.27
N PRO A 316 -20.27 21.07 -2.40
CA PRO A 316 -21.48 21.58 -3.01
C PRO A 316 -21.49 21.38 -4.53
#